data_95f8abd2441163b598e56dc3d5f14849
#
_entry.id   95f8abd2441163b598e56dc3d5f14849
#
_cell.length_a   1.000
_cell.length_b   1.000
_cell.length_c   1.000
_cell.angle_alpha   90.00
_cell.angle_beta   90.00
_cell.angle_gamma   90.00
#
_symmetry.space_group_name_H-M   'P 1'
#
loop_
_entity.id
_entity.type
_entity.pdbx_description
1 polymer ?
#
loop_
_entity_poly.entity_id
_entity_poly.type
_entity_poly.pdbx_seq_one_letter_code
_entity_poly.pdbx_strand_id
1 'polypeptide(L)'
;DALGHQTGDDLLRSVAVRLRGVLRDQDTLARSGGDEFSIVLPGLTQRQEAEAVATRLIETIRPPFSVDGHNLSVGLSIGIAIADGGMATPDELLRRADMALYEAKRNGRNRFEHFTETMGAMAQRRRAIENDLREALTSRQLRLYYQPITNHLHREIIGYEALMRWLHPERGII
;
A
#
# COMPACT_ATOMS: atom_id res chain seq x y z
N ASP A 1 -3.18 -1.26 18.68
CA ASP A 1 -3.69 -0.46 19.82
C ASP A 1 -4.14 -1.30 21.04
N ALA A 2 -4.42 -2.59 20.86
CA ALA A 2 -4.89 -3.45 21.98
C ALA A 2 -3.82 -3.73 23.06
N LEU A 3 -2.52 -3.63 22.72
CA LEU A 3 -1.40 -3.92 23.62
C LEU A 3 -0.64 -2.67 24.11
N GLY A 4 -1.11 -1.48 23.73
CA GLY A 4 -0.50 -0.20 24.11
C GLY A 4 0.68 0.23 23.22
N HIS A 5 1.00 1.53 23.27
CA HIS A 5 2.05 2.13 22.43
C HIS A 5 3.46 1.60 22.73
N GLN A 6 3.74 1.27 23.99
CA GLN A 6 5.07 0.76 24.41
C GLN A 6 5.40 -0.55 23.71
N THR A 7 4.49 -1.54 23.75
CA THR A 7 4.65 -2.83 23.08
C THR A 7 4.78 -2.66 21.55
N GLY A 8 4.07 -1.68 20.98
CA GLY A 8 4.21 -1.32 19.57
C GLY A 8 5.61 -0.81 19.22
N ASP A 9 6.18 0.06 20.02
CA ASP A 9 7.53 0.59 19.82
C ASP A 9 8.60 -0.49 19.99
N ASP A 10 8.46 -1.39 20.95
CA ASP A 10 9.38 -2.51 21.17
C ASP A 10 9.31 -3.53 20.02
N LEU A 11 8.12 -3.77 19.47
CA LEU A 11 7.95 -4.53 18.25
C LEU A 11 8.70 -3.88 17.07
N LEU A 12 8.51 -2.58 16.86
CA LEU A 12 9.16 -1.85 15.76
C LEU A 12 10.68 -1.81 15.90
N ARG A 13 11.21 -1.73 17.12
CA ARG A 13 12.66 -1.90 17.38
C ARG A 13 13.13 -3.30 17.00
N SER A 14 12.39 -4.32 17.38
CA SER A 14 12.70 -5.72 17.04
C SER A 14 12.65 -5.96 15.53
N VAL A 15 11.68 -5.36 14.83
CA VAL A 15 11.59 -5.35 13.37
C VAL A 15 12.82 -4.69 12.76
N ALA A 16 13.21 -3.49 13.24
CA ALA A 16 14.38 -2.77 12.73
C ALA A 16 15.67 -3.59 12.87
N VAL A 17 15.88 -4.25 14.03
CA VAL A 17 17.04 -5.12 14.26
C VAL A 17 17.05 -6.29 13.27
N ARG A 18 15.91 -6.93 13.06
CA ARG A 18 15.78 -8.07 12.15
C ARG A 18 15.99 -7.66 10.68
N LEU A 19 15.45 -6.50 10.26
CA LEU A 19 15.70 -5.93 8.93
C LEU A 19 17.17 -5.60 8.73
N ARG A 20 17.82 -4.95 9.74
CA ARG A 20 19.24 -4.59 9.65
C ARG A 20 20.14 -5.81 9.47
N GLY A 21 19.79 -6.95 10.07
CA GLY A 21 20.55 -8.20 9.94
C GLY A 21 20.57 -8.80 8.53
N VAL A 22 19.67 -8.37 7.64
CA VAL A 22 19.62 -8.80 6.22
C VAL A 22 20.46 -7.90 5.32
N LEU A 23 20.69 -6.65 5.74
CA LEU A 23 21.30 -5.59 4.95
C LEU A 23 22.84 -5.61 5.08
N ARG A 24 23.51 -5.12 4.03
CA ARG A 24 24.97 -4.92 4.00
C ARG A 24 25.34 -3.66 4.79
N ASP A 25 26.63 -3.50 5.13
CA ASP A 25 27.10 -2.31 5.85
C ASP A 25 26.86 -1.00 5.09
N GLN A 26 26.97 -1.04 3.77
CA GLN A 26 26.72 0.11 2.89
C GLN A 26 25.24 0.44 2.69
N ASP A 27 24.32 -0.48 3.04
CA ASP A 27 22.88 -0.25 2.90
C ASP A 27 22.39 0.61 4.05
N THR A 28 21.48 1.52 3.75
CA THR A 28 20.88 2.40 4.76
C THR A 28 19.48 1.94 5.09
N LEU A 29 19.18 1.81 6.38
CA LEU A 29 17.85 1.58 6.92
C LEU A 29 17.45 2.78 7.76
N ALA A 30 16.31 3.38 7.46
CA ALA A 30 15.72 4.48 8.22
C ALA A 30 14.25 4.19 8.52
N ARG A 31 13.76 4.61 9.68
CA ARG A 31 12.32 4.63 9.99
C ARG A 31 11.76 5.99 9.59
N SER A 32 10.85 6.00 8.63
CA SER A 32 10.28 7.24 8.05
C SER A 32 9.12 7.78 8.89
N GLY A 33 8.45 6.93 9.65
CA GLY A 33 7.34 7.29 10.55
C GLY A 33 6.39 6.11 10.77
N GLY A 34 5.66 6.09 11.87
CA GLY A 34 4.73 5.00 12.17
C GLY A 34 5.37 3.62 12.05
N ASP A 35 4.84 2.79 11.17
CA ASP A 35 5.32 1.43 10.83
C ASP A 35 6.12 1.39 9.51
N GLU A 36 6.52 2.54 8.98
CA GLU A 36 7.20 2.64 7.69
C GLU A 36 8.72 2.74 7.83
N PHE A 37 9.41 1.94 7.02
CA PHE A 37 10.86 1.92 6.91
C PHE A 37 11.28 2.20 5.47
N SER A 38 12.32 3.00 5.31
CA SER A 38 12.98 3.25 4.02
C SER A 38 14.35 2.55 4.00
N ILE A 39 14.63 1.90 2.88
CA ILE A 39 15.92 1.21 2.66
C ILE A 39 16.52 1.75 1.37
N VAL A 40 17.80 2.14 1.46
CA VAL A 40 18.59 2.54 0.29
C VAL A 40 19.67 1.48 0.06
N LEU A 41 19.70 0.92 -1.15
CA LEU A 41 20.63 -0.11 -1.57
C LEU A 41 21.55 0.47 -2.66
N PRO A 42 22.73 1.02 -2.29
CA PRO A 42 23.64 1.58 -3.28
C PRO A 42 24.35 0.48 -4.07
N GLY A 43 24.79 0.82 -5.29
CA GLY A 43 25.64 -0.04 -6.11
C GLY A 43 24.95 -1.29 -6.67
N LEU A 44 23.63 -1.36 -6.69
CA LEU A 44 22.93 -2.43 -7.40
C LEU A 44 23.08 -2.21 -8.91
N THR A 45 23.41 -3.28 -9.63
CA THR A 45 23.60 -3.26 -11.08
C THR A 45 22.44 -3.90 -11.83
N GLN A 46 21.67 -4.73 -11.15
CA GLN A 46 20.57 -5.49 -11.73
C GLN A 46 19.32 -5.42 -10.84
N ARG A 47 18.15 -5.38 -11.48
CA ARG A 47 16.85 -5.38 -10.82
C ARG A 47 16.67 -6.60 -9.90
N GLN A 48 17.14 -7.75 -10.34
CA GLN A 48 17.06 -9.01 -9.60
C GLN A 48 17.77 -8.98 -8.25
N GLU A 49 18.80 -8.14 -8.10
CA GLU A 49 19.48 -7.97 -6.81
C GLU A 49 18.56 -7.32 -5.78
N ALA A 50 17.79 -6.30 -6.19
CA ALA A 50 16.78 -5.67 -5.33
C ALA A 50 15.66 -6.65 -4.96
N GLU A 51 15.21 -7.47 -5.92
CA GLU A 51 14.19 -8.50 -5.69
C GLU A 51 14.66 -9.56 -4.69
N ALA A 52 15.92 -9.99 -4.80
CA ALA A 52 16.52 -10.96 -3.86
C ALA A 52 16.59 -10.40 -2.44
N VAL A 53 16.95 -9.12 -2.28
CA VAL A 53 16.95 -8.46 -0.97
C VAL A 53 15.52 -8.34 -0.44
N ALA A 54 14.56 -7.90 -1.25
CA ALA A 54 13.16 -7.77 -0.85
C ALA A 54 12.55 -9.11 -0.40
N THR A 55 12.84 -10.19 -1.13
CA THR A 55 12.40 -11.54 -0.76
C THR A 55 12.96 -11.94 0.60
N ARG A 56 14.28 -11.77 0.82
CA ARG A 56 14.92 -12.08 2.12
C ARG A 56 14.33 -11.25 3.26
N LEU A 57 14.06 -9.98 3.04
CA LEU A 57 13.44 -9.11 4.05
C LEU A 57 12.05 -9.63 4.44
N ILE A 58 11.20 -9.98 3.47
CA ILE A 58 9.87 -10.53 3.72
C ILE A 58 9.95 -11.86 4.50
N GLU A 59 10.83 -12.77 4.07
CA GLU A 59 11.02 -14.06 4.75
C GLU A 59 11.54 -13.90 6.18
N THR A 60 12.46 -12.95 6.39
CA THR A 60 13.05 -12.67 7.70
C THR A 60 12.03 -12.09 8.69
N ILE A 61 11.02 -11.37 8.22
CA ILE A 61 9.96 -10.80 9.07
C ILE A 61 8.86 -11.83 9.38
N ARG A 62 8.68 -12.87 8.56
CA ARG A 62 7.61 -13.86 8.71
C ARG A 62 7.56 -14.57 10.08
N PRO A 63 8.68 -14.99 10.70
CA PRO A 63 8.65 -15.61 12.05
C PRO A 63 8.11 -14.63 13.10
N PRO A 64 7.28 -15.09 14.05
CA PRO A 64 6.73 -14.24 15.09
C PRO A 64 7.80 -13.50 15.90
N PHE A 65 7.42 -12.37 16.45
CA PHE A 65 8.20 -11.59 17.39
C PHE A 65 7.71 -11.87 18.80
N SER A 66 8.61 -12.18 19.73
CA SER A 66 8.29 -12.28 21.16
C SER A 66 8.55 -10.92 21.80
N VAL A 67 7.49 -10.22 22.20
CA VAL A 67 7.54 -8.89 22.82
C VAL A 67 6.66 -8.93 24.06
N ASP A 68 7.19 -8.61 25.23
CA ASP A 68 6.48 -8.59 26.52
C ASP A 68 5.66 -9.86 26.79
N GLY A 69 6.23 -11.03 26.43
CA GLY A 69 5.57 -12.33 26.61
C GLY A 69 4.48 -12.65 25.57
N HIS A 70 4.24 -11.77 24.60
CA HIS A 70 3.31 -11.98 23.50
C HIS A 70 4.02 -12.38 22.22
N ASN A 71 3.46 -13.34 21.49
CA ASN A 71 3.92 -13.71 20.15
C ASN A 71 3.13 -12.94 19.11
N LEU A 72 3.79 -11.98 18.47
CA LEU A 72 3.19 -11.07 17.48
C LEU A 72 3.64 -11.42 16.07
N SER A 73 2.70 -11.68 15.19
CA SER A 73 2.97 -11.91 13.77
C SER A 73 2.68 -10.63 12.97
N VAL A 74 3.66 -10.19 12.21
CA VAL A 74 3.54 -9.03 11.31
C VAL A 74 3.94 -9.42 9.90
N GLY A 75 3.42 -8.71 8.93
CA GLY A 75 3.79 -8.87 7.53
C GLY A 75 4.55 -7.68 7.01
N LEU A 76 5.33 -7.89 5.94
CA LEU A 76 6.10 -6.85 5.27
C LEU A 76 5.66 -6.71 3.82
N SER A 77 5.25 -5.50 3.43
CA SER A 77 5.02 -5.13 2.03
C SER A 77 6.09 -4.14 1.61
N ILE A 78 6.63 -4.29 0.39
CA ILE A 78 7.77 -3.49 -0.08
C ILE A 78 7.43 -2.88 -1.44
N GLY A 79 7.69 -1.58 -1.59
CA GLY A 79 7.73 -0.91 -2.88
C GLY A 79 9.18 -0.67 -3.30
N ILE A 80 9.52 -0.99 -4.54
CA ILE A 80 10.88 -0.85 -5.08
C ILE A 80 10.87 0.19 -6.18
N ALA A 81 11.75 1.19 -6.05
CA ALA A 81 12.07 2.14 -7.10
C ALA A 81 13.57 2.07 -7.40
N ILE A 82 13.93 2.07 -8.67
CA ILE A 82 15.33 2.01 -9.14
C ILE A 82 15.67 3.34 -9.81
N ALA A 83 16.86 3.84 -9.48
CA ALA A 83 17.43 5.00 -10.15
C ALA A 83 18.17 4.54 -11.44
N ASP A 84 17.47 4.55 -12.56
CA ASP A 84 18.04 4.16 -13.85
C ASP A 84 18.87 5.32 -14.42
N GLY A 85 20.11 5.48 -13.96
CA GLY A 85 21.14 6.37 -14.56
C GLY A 85 20.72 7.80 -14.89
N GLY A 86 19.51 8.16 -14.60
CA GLY A 86 18.88 9.42 -14.88
C GLY A 86 18.70 10.27 -13.64
N MET A 87 18.30 11.50 -13.84
CA MET A 87 18.20 12.58 -12.86
C MET A 87 17.03 12.43 -11.87
N ALA A 88 16.68 11.23 -11.40
CA ALA A 88 15.64 11.09 -10.39
C ALA A 88 16.13 11.68 -9.06
N THR A 89 15.42 12.67 -8.55
CA THR A 89 15.70 13.22 -7.23
C THR A 89 15.36 12.20 -6.14
N PRO A 90 15.95 12.32 -4.93
CA PRO A 90 15.57 11.46 -3.80
C PRO A 90 14.06 11.46 -3.53
N ASP A 91 13.41 12.62 -3.60
CA ASP A 91 11.97 12.76 -3.39
C ASP A 91 11.17 11.99 -4.47
N GLU A 92 11.62 12.04 -5.72
CA GLU A 92 10.99 11.29 -6.80
C GLU A 92 11.14 9.78 -6.60
N LEU A 93 12.30 9.30 -6.17
CA LEU A 93 12.51 7.87 -5.87
C LEU A 93 11.64 7.40 -4.71
N LEU A 94 11.55 8.18 -3.64
CA LEU A 94 10.65 7.88 -2.52
C LEU A 94 9.20 7.83 -2.99
N ARG A 95 8.75 8.82 -3.75
CA ARG A 95 7.39 8.86 -4.30
C ARG A 95 7.09 7.63 -5.18
N ARG A 96 8.04 7.20 -6.01
CA ARG A 96 7.91 5.99 -6.84
C ARG A 96 7.84 4.72 -5.99
N ALA A 97 8.68 4.61 -4.96
CA ALA A 97 8.64 3.48 -4.02
C ALA A 97 7.31 3.42 -3.27
N ASP A 98 6.76 4.55 -2.83
CA ASP A 98 5.46 4.62 -2.17
C ASP A 98 4.31 4.15 -3.08
N MET A 99 4.33 4.53 -4.37
CA MET A 99 3.34 4.04 -5.34
C MET A 99 3.41 2.52 -5.50
N ALA A 100 4.61 1.97 -5.58
CA ALA A 100 4.82 0.53 -5.66
C ALA A 100 4.40 -0.18 -4.35
N LEU A 101 4.71 0.40 -3.18
CA LEU A 101 4.26 -0.11 -1.88
C LEU A 101 2.74 -0.15 -1.77
N TYR A 102 2.07 0.88 -2.27
CA TYR A 102 0.62 0.91 -2.32
C TYR A 102 0.05 -0.26 -3.13
N GLU A 103 0.63 -0.55 -4.30
CA GLU A 103 0.20 -1.70 -5.12
C GLU A 103 0.53 -3.04 -4.43
N ALA A 104 1.66 -3.17 -3.75
CA ALA A 104 1.98 -4.36 -2.96
C ALA A 104 0.93 -4.59 -1.85
N LYS A 105 0.50 -3.53 -1.16
CA LYS A 105 -0.57 -3.59 -0.15
C LYS A 105 -1.93 -3.96 -0.76
N ARG A 106 -2.26 -3.47 -1.95
CA ARG A 106 -3.50 -3.81 -2.69
C ARG A 106 -3.54 -5.23 -3.18
N ASN A 107 -2.42 -5.72 -3.70
CA ASN A 107 -2.31 -7.03 -4.34
C ASN A 107 -2.17 -8.19 -3.32
N GLY A 108 -2.55 -7.98 -2.05
CA GLY A 108 -2.61 -9.02 -1.03
C GLY A 108 -1.55 -8.93 0.06
N ARG A 109 -0.77 -7.86 0.12
CA ARG A 109 0.30 -7.63 1.14
C ARG A 109 1.37 -8.73 1.13
N ASN A 110 2.32 -8.67 2.06
CA ASN A 110 3.40 -9.66 2.23
C ASN A 110 4.17 -9.97 0.93
N ARG A 111 4.41 -8.94 0.13
CA ARG A 111 5.06 -9.02 -1.18
C ARG A 111 5.80 -7.75 -1.49
N PHE A 112 6.61 -7.78 -2.51
CA PHE A 112 7.16 -6.58 -3.11
C PHE A 112 6.53 -6.30 -4.47
N GLU A 113 6.53 -5.04 -4.87
CA GLU A 113 6.20 -4.58 -6.22
C GLU A 113 7.25 -3.56 -6.68
N HIS A 114 7.54 -3.56 -7.96
CA HIS A 114 8.37 -2.53 -8.58
C HIS A 114 7.52 -1.39 -9.07
N PHE A 115 8.03 -0.18 -8.95
CA PHE A 115 7.42 0.96 -9.62
C PHE A 115 7.38 0.75 -11.14
N THR A 116 6.26 1.10 -11.73
CA THR A 116 6.05 1.21 -13.17
C THR A 116 5.40 2.55 -13.50
N GLU A 117 5.67 3.09 -14.68
CA GLU A 117 5.05 4.37 -15.12
C GLU A 117 3.51 4.29 -15.12
N THR A 118 2.95 3.12 -15.36
CA THR A 118 1.50 2.90 -15.28
C THR A 118 0.94 3.12 -13.87
N MET A 119 1.70 2.79 -12.82
CA MET A 119 1.31 3.08 -11.42
C MET A 119 1.25 4.59 -11.18
N GLY A 120 2.18 5.35 -11.74
CA GLY A 120 2.15 6.82 -11.68
C GLY A 120 0.88 7.40 -12.31
N ALA A 121 0.53 6.95 -13.51
CA ALA A 121 -0.68 7.38 -14.20
C ALA A 121 -1.97 7.00 -13.41
N MET A 122 -2.01 5.79 -12.85
CA MET A 122 -3.13 5.35 -12.01
C MET A 122 -3.26 6.19 -10.72
N ALA A 123 -2.15 6.51 -10.06
CA ALA A 123 -2.15 7.35 -8.87
C ALA A 123 -2.65 8.77 -9.17
N GLN A 124 -2.25 9.36 -10.30
CA GLN A 124 -2.75 10.67 -10.74
C GLN A 124 -4.25 10.63 -11.04
N ARG A 125 -4.71 9.60 -11.78
CA ARG A 125 -6.13 9.42 -12.07
C ARG A 125 -6.97 9.27 -10.81
N ARG A 126 -6.48 8.53 -9.82
CA ARG A 126 -7.16 8.35 -8.54
C ARG A 126 -7.27 9.66 -7.77
N ARG A 127 -6.17 10.43 -7.67
CA ARG A 127 -6.20 11.76 -7.03
C ARG A 127 -7.19 12.70 -7.69
N ALA A 128 -7.26 12.69 -9.04
CA ALA A 128 -8.24 13.48 -9.76
C ALA A 128 -9.67 13.06 -9.36
N ILE A 129 -9.97 11.74 -9.35
CA ILE A 129 -11.27 11.22 -8.94
C ILE A 129 -11.61 11.57 -7.48
N GLU A 130 -10.64 11.49 -6.56
CA GLU A 130 -10.83 11.84 -5.14
C GLU A 130 -11.14 13.34 -4.95
N ASN A 131 -10.50 14.21 -5.74
CA ASN A 131 -10.79 15.65 -5.72
C ASN A 131 -12.18 15.95 -6.32
N ASP A 132 -12.48 15.34 -7.48
CA ASP A 132 -13.78 15.48 -8.14
C ASP A 132 -14.93 14.96 -7.23
N LEU A 133 -14.68 13.89 -6.45
CA LEU A 133 -15.66 13.33 -5.52
C LEU A 133 -15.99 14.28 -4.35
N ARG A 134 -15.01 15.03 -3.86
CA ARG A 134 -15.26 16.05 -2.82
C ARG A 134 -16.19 17.14 -3.34
N GLU A 135 -16.01 17.55 -4.58
CA GLU A 135 -16.91 18.51 -5.24
C GLU A 135 -18.29 17.92 -5.51
N ALA A 136 -18.35 16.62 -5.87
CA ALA A 136 -19.60 15.90 -6.14
C ALA A 136 -20.55 15.87 -4.94
N LEU A 137 -20.01 15.85 -3.70
CA LEU A 137 -20.80 15.90 -2.47
C LEU A 137 -21.59 17.20 -2.35
N THR A 138 -21.01 18.34 -2.77
CA THR A 138 -21.63 19.65 -2.65
C THR A 138 -22.49 20.00 -3.88
N SER A 139 -22.14 19.47 -5.06
CA SER A 139 -22.77 19.77 -6.34
C SER A 139 -23.93 18.83 -6.71
N ARG A 140 -24.38 17.98 -5.80
CA ARG A 140 -25.50 17.03 -5.99
C ARG A 140 -25.30 16.08 -7.18
N GLN A 141 -24.08 15.69 -7.46
CA GLN A 141 -23.78 14.72 -8.51
C GLN A 141 -23.98 13.26 -8.07
N LEU A 142 -24.12 13.02 -6.76
CA LEU A 142 -24.40 11.69 -6.21
C LEU A 142 -25.92 11.43 -6.20
N ARG A 143 -26.32 10.25 -6.69
CA ARG A 143 -27.70 9.79 -6.75
C ARG A 143 -27.82 8.40 -6.18
N LEU A 144 -28.94 8.12 -5.52
CA LEU A 144 -29.30 6.77 -5.12
C LEU A 144 -30.19 6.14 -6.21
N TYR A 145 -29.76 4.98 -6.65
CA TYR A 145 -30.55 4.08 -7.50
C TYR A 145 -30.95 2.89 -6.68
N TYR A 146 -32.11 2.34 -6.95
CA TYR A 146 -32.66 1.22 -6.21
C TYR A 146 -32.77 0.03 -7.15
N GLN A 147 -32.09 -1.06 -6.79
CA GLN A 147 -32.20 -2.34 -7.51
C GLN A 147 -33.17 -3.25 -6.73
N PRO A 148 -34.23 -3.77 -7.37
CA PRO A 148 -35.16 -4.66 -6.68
C PRO A 148 -34.47 -6.00 -6.37
N ILE A 149 -34.71 -6.49 -5.16
CA ILE A 149 -34.39 -7.84 -4.72
C ILE A 149 -35.63 -8.67 -4.87
N THR A 150 -35.60 -9.73 -5.68
CA THR A 150 -36.74 -10.57 -5.96
C THR A 150 -36.64 -11.95 -5.31
N ASN A 151 -37.74 -12.47 -4.83
CA ASN A 151 -37.81 -13.85 -4.42
C ASN A 151 -37.81 -14.74 -5.69
N HIS A 152 -36.86 -15.66 -5.77
CA HIS A 152 -36.68 -16.51 -6.94
C HIS A 152 -37.88 -17.47 -7.17
N LEU A 153 -38.58 -17.89 -6.11
CA LEU A 153 -39.72 -18.80 -6.18
C LEU A 153 -41.01 -18.12 -6.64
N HIS A 154 -41.25 -16.91 -6.16
CA HIS A 154 -42.54 -16.20 -6.38
C HIS A 154 -42.43 -15.00 -7.31
N ARG A 155 -41.22 -14.61 -7.73
CA ARG A 155 -40.94 -13.41 -8.55
C ARG A 155 -41.47 -12.11 -7.94
N GLU A 156 -41.68 -12.11 -6.62
CA GLU A 156 -42.10 -10.93 -5.87
C GLU A 156 -40.91 -10.10 -5.42
N ILE A 157 -41.07 -8.78 -5.40
CA ILE A 157 -40.05 -7.88 -4.87
C ILE A 157 -40.12 -7.97 -3.35
N ILE A 158 -39.03 -8.43 -2.72
CA ILE A 158 -38.91 -8.57 -1.27
C ILE A 158 -38.08 -7.44 -0.63
N GLY A 159 -37.49 -6.57 -1.44
CA GLY A 159 -36.69 -5.44 -0.98
C GLY A 159 -36.03 -4.69 -2.11
N TYR A 160 -35.25 -3.69 -1.75
CA TYR A 160 -34.46 -2.90 -2.67
C TYR A 160 -33.03 -2.73 -2.11
N GLU A 161 -32.04 -2.91 -2.94
CA GLU A 161 -30.68 -2.50 -2.65
C GLU A 161 -30.50 -1.04 -3.10
N ALA A 162 -30.02 -0.19 -2.19
CA ALA A 162 -29.71 1.20 -2.49
C ALA A 162 -28.26 1.30 -2.99
N LEU A 163 -28.09 1.64 -4.24
CA LEU A 163 -26.80 1.73 -4.92
C LEU A 163 -26.50 3.20 -5.23
N MET A 164 -25.42 3.71 -4.67
CA MET A 164 -24.95 5.05 -5.02
C MET A 164 -24.41 5.06 -6.45
N ARG A 165 -24.76 6.09 -7.21
CA ARG A 165 -24.21 6.37 -8.53
C ARG A 165 -23.71 7.81 -8.55
N TRP A 166 -22.55 7.99 -9.13
CA TRP A 166 -21.97 9.32 -9.35
C TRP A 166 -22.16 9.71 -10.81
N LEU A 167 -22.95 10.76 -11.02
CA LEU A 167 -23.18 11.35 -12.34
C LEU A 167 -22.06 12.37 -12.61
N HIS A 168 -20.89 11.88 -12.98
CA HIS A 168 -19.73 12.73 -13.24
C HIS A 168 -19.94 13.51 -14.55
N PRO A 169 -19.72 14.86 -14.56
CA PRO A 169 -20.02 15.69 -15.72
C PRO A 169 -19.24 15.29 -16.99
N GLU A 170 -18.01 14.81 -16.85
CA GLU A 170 -17.15 14.46 -17.99
C GLU A 170 -17.04 12.94 -18.22
N ARG A 171 -17.22 12.12 -17.18
CA ARG A 171 -16.94 10.66 -17.23
C ARG A 171 -18.23 9.82 -17.28
N GLY A 172 -19.39 10.44 -17.18
CA GLY A 172 -20.68 9.74 -17.13
C GLY A 172 -20.95 9.11 -15.77
N ILE A 173 -21.64 7.98 -15.77
CA ILE A 173 -22.00 7.26 -14.51
C ILE A 173 -20.81 6.43 -14.04
N ILE A 174 -20.40 6.67 -12.81
CA ILE A 174 -19.35 5.94 -12.09
C ILE A 174 -19.98 5.17 -10.93
#